data_5bffecc058d0c555272b971f2b8b9e3e
#
_entry.id   5bffecc058d0c555272b971f2b8b9e3e
#
_cell.length_a   1.000
_cell.length_b   1.000
_cell.length_c   1.000
_cell.angle_alpha   90.00
_cell.angle_beta   90.00
_cell.angle_gamma   90.00
#
_symmetry.space_group_name_H-M   'P 1'
#
loop_
_entity.id
_entity.type
_entity.pdbx_description
1 polymer ?
#
loop_
_entity_poly.entity_id
_entity_poly.type
_entity_poly.pdbx_seq_one_letter_code
_entity_poly.pdbx_strand_id
1 'polypeptide(L)'
;MQAQRLRTAGRVRVVDPGTRRRWNQAYRLSRYGLNQEQFDRLLQAQGYACAMCREPFENGQAIFIDHDHACCPDEKSSCGKCVRGLLGLSCNTALGHIERKYEMARAYLGSPPGQLVMRAGQVA
;
A
#
# COMPACT_ATOMS: atom_id res chain seq x y z
N MET A 1 39.34 19.07 -19.83
CA MET A 1 38.52 20.18 -19.35
C MET A 1 37.21 20.27 -20.03
N GLN A 2 37.21 20.25 -21.33
CA GLN A 2 35.96 20.35 -22.07
C GLN A 2 35.00 19.22 -21.75
N ALA A 3 35.50 18.00 -21.76
CA ALA A 3 34.64 16.86 -21.53
C ALA A 3 34.01 16.92 -20.14
N GLN A 4 34.79 17.38 -19.20
CA GLN A 4 34.29 17.45 -17.85
C GLN A 4 33.19 18.48 -17.73
N ARG A 5 33.38 19.63 -18.35
CA ARG A 5 32.38 20.64 -18.30
C ARG A 5 31.10 20.18 -18.97
N LEU A 6 31.24 19.46 -20.06
CA LEU A 6 30.08 18.92 -20.72
C LEU A 6 29.32 17.94 -19.84
N ARG A 7 30.05 17.16 -19.08
CA ARG A 7 29.39 16.23 -18.21
C ARG A 7 28.57 16.91 -17.14
N THR A 8 29.12 18.02 -16.63
CA THR A 8 28.40 18.72 -15.59
C THR A 8 27.32 19.62 -16.12
N ALA A 9 27.31 19.88 -17.42
CA ALA A 9 26.37 20.80 -17.99
C ALA A 9 24.98 20.18 -18.09
N GLY A 10 24.46 19.75 -17.01
CA GLY A 10 23.08 19.34 -16.96
C GLY A 10 22.74 18.12 -17.75
N ARG A 11 23.76 17.44 -18.32
CA ARG A 11 23.36 16.30 -18.99
C ARG A 11 22.99 15.27 -18.03
N VAL A 12 22.35 14.31 -18.52
CA VAL A 12 21.89 13.19 -17.74
C VAL A 12 23.02 12.56 -16.99
N ARG A 13 22.87 12.46 -15.72
CA ARG A 13 23.80 11.78 -14.92
C ARG A 13 23.53 10.30 -14.98
N VAL A 14 24.53 9.54 -15.28
CA VAL A 14 24.39 8.09 -15.23
C VAL A 14 24.53 7.67 -13.78
N VAL A 15 23.43 7.23 -13.22
CA VAL A 15 23.37 6.80 -11.83
C VAL A 15 23.20 5.30 -11.82
N ASP A 16 23.98 4.61 -10.99
CA ASP A 16 23.89 3.16 -10.92
C ASP A 16 22.49 2.74 -10.43
N PRO A 17 22.04 1.55 -10.82
CA PRO A 17 20.69 1.10 -10.47
C PRO A 17 20.44 1.04 -8.97
N GLY A 18 21.43 0.71 -8.17
CA GLY A 18 21.25 0.67 -6.72
C GLY A 18 21.00 2.03 -6.13
N THR A 19 21.75 3.05 -6.59
CA THR A 19 21.54 4.41 -6.12
C THR A 19 20.18 4.93 -6.55
N ARG A 20 19.77 4.63 -7.78
CA ARG A 20 18.47 5.05 -8.26
C ARG A 20 17.36 4.42 -7.44
N ARG A 21 17.47 3.14 -7.12
CA ARG A 21 16.47 2.49 -6.30
C ARG A 21 16.38 3.11 -4.92
N ARG A 22 17.52 3.46 -4.33
CA ARG A 22 17.51 4.11 -3.02
C ARG A 22 16.84 5.48 -3.07
N TRP A 23 17.11 6.25 -4.11
CA TRP A 23 16.47 7.56 -4.26
C TRP A 23 14.97 7.42 -4.47
N ASN A 24 14.54 6.49 -5.32
CA ASN A 24 13.13 6.27 -5.57
C ASN A 24 12.42 5.81 -4.32
N GLN A 25 13.07 4.95 -3.54
CA GLN A 25 12.51 4.47 -2.29
C GLN A 25 12.37 5.62 -1.29
N ALA A 26 13.41 6.43 -1.14
CA ALA A 26 13.37 7.56 -0.21
C ALA A 26 12.27 8.55 -0.58
N TYR A 27 12.13 8.85 -1.88
CA TYR A 27 11.09 9.74 -2.35
C TYR A 27 9.70 9.16 -2.07
N ARG A 28 9.51 7.89 -2.36
CA ARG A 28 8.24 7.23 -2.12
C ARG A 28 7.89 7.25 -0.63
N LEU A 29 8.86 6.92 0.21
CA LEU A 29 8.63 6.91 1.65
C LEU A 29 8.28 8.29 2.17
N SER A 30 8.97 9.32 1.70
CA SER A 30 8.71 10.69 2.16
C SER A 30 7.29 11.13 1.83
N ARG A 31 6.73 10.67 0.72
CA ARG A 31 5.35 10.99 0.38
C ARG A 31 4.36 10.42 1.38
N TYR A 32 4.69 9.30 2.00
CA TYR A 32 3.84 8.69 3.02
C TYR A 32 4.24 9.11 4.43
N GLY A 33 5.15 10.06 4.55
CA GLY A 33 5.57 10.57 5.85
C GLY A 33 6.48 9.63 6.62
N LEU A 34 7.18 8.74 5.91
CA LEU A 34 8.07 7.76 6.52
C LEU A 34 9.51 8.00 6.10
N ASN A 35 10.44 7.50 6.91
CA ASN A 35 11.81 7.36 6.52
C ASN A 35 12.16 5.87 6.44
N GLN A 36 13.38 5.56 6.00
CA GLN A 36 13.79 4.19 5.79
C GLN A 36 13.80 3.39 7.10
N GLU A 37 14.22 4.02 8.19
CA GLU A 37 14.23 3.34 9.47
C GLU A 37 12.84 2.92 9.91
N GLN A 38 11.86 3.78 9.73
CA GLN A 38 10.48 3.47 10.08
C GLN A 38 9.93 2.35 9.20
N PHE A 39 10.23 2.40 7.91
CA PHE A 39 9.82 1.36 6.99
C PHE A 39 10.43 0.00 7.41
N ASP A 40 11.72 0.00 7.74
CA ASP A 40 12.39 -1.22 8.15
C ASP A 40 11.82 -1.77 9.45
N ARG A 41 11.46 -0.91 10.37
CA ARG A 41 10.81 -1.34 11.61
C ARG A 41 9.45 -1.96 11.36
N LEU A 42 8.70 -1.41 10.42
CA LEU A 42 7.41 -2.00 10.05
C LEU A 42 7.61 -3.38 9.45
N LEU A 43 8.54 -3.52 8.52
CA LEU A 43 8.86 -4.82 7.94
C LEU A 43 9.21 -5.83 9.03
N GLN A 44 10.07 -5.44 9.93
CA GLN A 44 10.51 -6.31 11.01
C GLN A 44 9.33 -6.69 11.91
N ALA A 45 8.51 -5.72 12.26
CA ALA A 45 7.35 -5.96 13.11
C ALA A 45 6.36 -6.92 12.46
N GLN A 46 6.29 -6.94 11.13
CA GLN A 46 5.42 -7.83 10.37
C GLN A 46 6.08 -9.17 10.04
N GLY A 47 7.31 -9.40 10.50
CA GLY A 47 8.03 -10.61 10.17
C GLY A 47 8.37 -10.71 8.70
N TYR A 48 8.58 -9.58 8.04
CA TYR A 48 8.92 -9.52 6.62
C TYR A 48 7.83 -10.14 5.74
N ALA A 49 6.60 -9.97 6.16
CA ALA A 49 5.43 -10.54 5.49
C ALA A 49 4.34 -9.49 5.37
N CYS A 50 3.41 -9.72 4.45
CA CYS A 50 2.25 -8.87 4.28
C CYS A 50 1.44 -8.81 5.57
N ALA A 51 1.08 -7.61 6.00
CA ALA A 51 0.37 -7.43 7.25
C ALA A 51 -1.03 -8.07 7.23
N MET A 52 -1.61 -8.22 6.06
CA MET A 52 -2.97 -8.73 5.93
C MET A 52 -3.02 -10.25 5.73
N CYS A 53 -2.32 -10.77 4.74
CA CYS A 53 -2.38 -12.20 4.43
C CYS A 53 -1.28 -13.02 5.08
N ARG A 54 -0.27 -12.36 5.61
CA ARG A 54 0.86 -12.99 6.30
C ARG A 54 1.80 -13.76 5.39
N GLU A 55 1.63 -13.66 4.07
CA GLU A 55 2.57 -14.28 3.14
C GLU A 55 3.90 -13.53 3.16
N PRO A 56 5.03 -14.22 3.26
CA PRO A 56 6.33 -13.56 3.25
C PRO A 56 6.55 -12.78 1.96
N PHE A 57 7.16 -11.62 2.08
CA PHE A 57 7.56 -10.84 0.91
C PHE A 57 8.75 -11.50 0.25
N GLU A 58 8.70 -11.57 -1.07
CA GLU A 58 9.80 -12.12 -1.87
C GLU A 58 10.73 -10.99 -2.28
N ASN A 59 11.98 -11.35 -2.61
CA ASN A 59 12.94 -10.37 -3.11
C ASN A 59 12.42 -9.74 -4.38
N GLY A 60 12.46 -8.41 -4.43
CA GLY A 60 12.00 -7.68 -5.61
C GLY A 60 10.50 -7.47 -5.67
N GLN A 61 9.75 -8.02 -4.74
CA GLN A 61 8.32 -7.84 -4.71
C GLN A 61 7.96 -6.40 -4.33
N ALA A 62 6.95 -5.85 -4.97
CA ALA A 62 6.46 -4.52 -4.64
C ALA A 62 5.74 -4.56 -3.29
N ILE A 63 6.07 -3.63 -2.43
CA ILE A 63 5.49 -3.51 -1.10
C ILE A 63 4.77 -2.17 -1.04
N PHE A 64 3.51 -2.20 -0.65
CA PHE A 64 2.66 -1.02 -0.64
C PHE A 64 2.46 -0.52 0.78
N ILE A 65 2.51 0.79 0.94
CA ILE A 65 2.32 1.45 2.22
C ILE A 65 0.84 1.77 2.36
N ASP A 66 0.19 1.09 3.28
CA ASP A 66 -1.23 1.28 3.52
C ASP A 66 -1.44 2.32 4.62
N HIS A 67 -2.40 3.21 4.42
CA HIS A 67 -2.71 4.23 5.41
C HIS A 67 -4.21 4.46 5.50
N ASP A 68 -4.63 5.07 6.59
CA ASP A 68 -6.04 5.36 6.85
C ASP A 68 -6.50 6.55 5.98
N HIS A 69 -7.37 6.28 5.04
CA HIS A 69 -7.87 7.31 4.13
C HIS A 69 -8.83 8.30 4.81
N ALA A 70 -9.31 7.98 5.99
CA ALA A 70 -10.09 8.95 6.75
C ALA A 70 -9.18 10.05 7.32
N CYS A 71 -7.93 9.70 7.61
CA CYS A 71 -6.95 10.67 8.08
C CYS A 71 -6.33 11.43 6.92
N CYS A 72 -5.90 10.72 5.88
CA CYS A 72 -5.26 11.30 4.71
C CYS A 72 -5.92 10.73 3.46
N PRO A 73 -6.86 11.46 2.84
CA PRO A 73 -7.67 10.91 1.74
C PRO A 73 -6.90 10.61 0.47
N ASP A 74 -5.76 11.24 0.26
CA ASP A 74 -4.96 11.00 -0.94
C ASP A 74 -4.39 9.58 -0.89
N GLU A 75 -4.55 8.83 -1.97
CA GLU A 75 -4.07 7.45 -2.02
C GLU A 75 -2.55 7.37 -2.11
N LYS A 76 -1.89 8.44 -2.53
CA LYS A 76 -0.45 8.42 -2.82
C LYS A 76 0.39 9.17 -1.82
N SER A 77 -0.21 9.62 -0.73
CA SER A 77 0.53 10.36 0.30
C SER A 77 -0.17 10.24 1.64
N SER A 78 0.58 10.41 2.70
CA SER A 78 0.03 10.41 4.04
C SER A 78 0.90 11.22 4.98
N CYS A 79 0.37 11.49 6.17
CA CYS A 79 1.10 12.22 7.20
C CYS A 79 2.12 11.35 7.94
N GLY A 80 2.09 10.05 7.70
CA GLY A 80 2.95 9.10 8.39
C GLY A 80 2.35 8.53 9.64
N LYS A 81 1.53 9.28 10.33
CA LYS A 81 0.94 8.83 11.59
C LYS A 81 -0.21 7.86 11.38
N CYS A 82 -0.82 7.89 10.21
CA CYS A 82 -1.94 7.02 9.90
C CYS A 82 -1.55 5.80 9.07
N VAL A 83 -0.27 5.55 8.91
CA VAL A 83 0.18 4.35 8.22
C VAL A 83 -0.25 3.13 9.04
N ARG A 84 -0.96 2.21 8.38
CA ARG A 84 -1.50 1.02 9.03
C ARG A 84 -0.59 -0.19 8.89
N GLY A 85 0.13 -0.28 7.80
CA GLY A 85 1.03 -1.39 7.57
C GLY A 85 1.55 -1.45 6.16
N LEU A 86 2.28 -2.52 5.87
CA LEU A 86 2.87 -2.78 4.56
C LEU A 86 2.19 -4.00 3.97
N LEU A 87 1.73 -3.88 2.74
CA LEU A 87 0.93 -4.91 2.09
C LEU A 87 1.52 -5.28 0.74
N GLY A 88 1.27 -6.53 0.33
CA GLY A 88 1.52 -6.92 -1.06
C GLY A 88 0.44 -6.35 -1.97
N LEU A 89 0.68 -6.41 -3.27
CA LEU A 89 -0.23 -5.83 -4.26
C LEU A 89 -1.64 -6.40 -4.16
N SER A 90 -1.76 -7.72 -4.07
CA SER A 90 -3.05 -8.39 -4.03
C SER A 90 -3.90 -7.91 -2.85
N CYS A 91 -3.29 -7.85 -1.68
CA CYS A 91 -4.00 -7.43 -0.48
C CYS A 91 -4.30 -5.94 -0.50
N ASN A 92 -3.37 -5.13 -0.99
CA ASN A 92 -3.60 -3.69 -1.09
C ASN A 92 -4.79 -3.40 -2.01
N THR A 93 -4.89 -4.09 -3.13
CA THR A 93 -5.99 -3.94 -4.06
C THR A 93 -7.30 -4.44 -3.46
N ALA A 94 -7.27 -5.61 -2.85
CA ALA A 94 -8.46 -6.20 -2.23
C ALA A 94 -9.00 -5.31 -1.11
N LEU A 95 -8.10 -4.78 -0.29
CA LEU A 95 -8.49 -3.93 0.83
C LEU A 95 -9.21 -2.67 0.34
N GLY A 96 -8.74 -2.07 -0.75
CA GLY A 96 -9.41 -0.91 -1.32
C GLY A 96 -10.84 -1.24 -1.74
N HIS A 97 -11.06 -2.40 -2.34
CA HIS A 97 -12.40 -2.84 -2.71
C HIS A 97 -13.27 -3.11 -1.48
N ILE A 98 -12.70 -3.77 -0.48
CA ILE A 98 -13.43 -4.08 0.75
C ILE A 98 -13.88 -2.80 1.45
N GLU A 99 -12.97 -1.84 1.58
CA GLU A 99 -13.31 -0.59 2.25
C GLU A 99 -14.43 0.17 1.53
N ARG A 100 -14.39 0.21 0.21
CA ARG A 100 -15.41 0.92 -0.55
C ARG A 100 -16.78 0.27 -0.47
N LYS A 101 -16.81 -1.05 -0.26
CA LYS A 101 -18.07 -1.79 -0.27
C LYS A 101 -18.48 -2.33 1.10
N TYR A 102 -17.69 -2.00 2.11
CA TYR A 102 -17.87 -2.62 3.41
C TYR A 102 -19.28 -2.44 3.97
N GLU A 103 -19.78 -1.22 3.97
CA GLU A 103 -21.09 -0.96 4.54
C GLU A 103 -22.21 -1.61 3.74
N MET A 104 -22.10 -1.60 2.42
CA MET A 104 -23.10 -2.25 1.57
C MET A 104 -23.09 -3.75 1.78
N ALA A 105 -21.92 -4.36 1.86
CA ALA A 105 -21.80 -5.79 2.07
C ALA A 105 -22.35 -6.19 3.43
N ARG A 106 -22.04 -5.41 4.44
CA ARG A 106 -22.50 -5.66 5.78
C ARG A 106 -24.02 -5.59 5.88
N ALA A 107 -24.60 -4.57 5.27
CA ALA A 107 -26.05 -4.42 5.25
C ALA A 107 -26.72 -5.58 4.51
N TYR A 108 -26.17 -5.97 3.38
CA TYR A 108 -26.69 -7.07 2.60
C TYR A 108 -26.64 -8.40 3.39
N LEU A 109 -25.50 -8.69 4.00
CA LEU A 109 -25.33 -9.93 4.74
C LEU A 109 -26.18 -9.96 6.01
N GLY A 110 -26.48 -8.80 6.58
CA GLY A 110 -27.30 -8.72 7.77
C GLY A 110 -28.78 -8.99 7.50
N SER A 111 -29.24 -8.74 6.27
CA SER A 111 -30.62 -8.94 5.91
C SER A 111 -30.77 -9.22 4.42
N PRO A 112 -30.23 -10.34 3.95
CA PRO A 112 -30.30 -10.66 2.52
C PRO A 112 -31.74 -10.98 2.12
N PRO A 113 -32.26 -10.32 1.08
CA PRO A 113 -33.67 -10.48 0.70
C PRO A 113 -34.01 -11.90 0.32
N GLY A 114 -33.08 -12.66 -0.22
CA GLY A 114 -33.34 -14.04 -0.59
C GLY A 114 -33.75 -14.91 0.60
N GLN A 115 -33.14 -14.69 1.75
CA GLN A 115 -33.49 -15.45 2.94
C GLN A 115 -34.91 -15.20 3.41
N LEU A 116 -35.34 -13.95 3.34
CA LEU A 116 -36.72 -13.62 3.71
C LEU A 116 -37.72 -14.25 2.76
N VAL A 117 -37.45 -14.18 1.47
CA VAL A 117 -38.34 -14.75 0.46
C VAL A 117 -38.41 -16.26 0.60
N MET A 118 -37.28 -16.92 0.77
CA MET A 118 -37.25 -18.37 0.88
C MET A 118 -37.89 -18.88 2.15
N ARG A 119 -37.74 -18.16 3.26
CA ARG A 119 -38.42 -18.53 4.51
C ARG A 119 -39.91 -18.40 4.40
N ALA A 120 -40.38 -17.34 3.77
CA ALA A 120 -41.82 -17.16 3.56
C ALA A 120 -42.40 -18.33 2.76
N GLY A 121 -41.67 -18.79 1.74
CA GLY A 121 -42.11 -19.93 0.96
C GLY A 121 -42.15 -21.24 1.73
N GLN A 122 -41.36 -21.34 2.80
CA GLN A 122 -41.31 -22.54 3.62
C GLN A 122 -42.40 -22.60 4.69
N VAL A 123 -42.99 -21.46 4.98
CA VAL A 123 -43.98 -21.39 6.07
C VAL A 123 -45.35 -21.83 5.64
N ALA A 124 -45.61 -21.96 4.40
CA ALA A 124 -46.92 -22.34 3.87
C ALA A 124 -47.44 -23.74 4.31
#